data_04071d526da01d556ff48c4d158fa343
#
_entry.id   04071d526da01d556ff48c4d158fa343
#
_cell.length_a   1.000
_cell.length_b   1.000
_cell.length_c   1.000
_cell.angle_alpha   90.00
_cell.angle_beta   90.00
_cell.angle_gamma   90.00
#
_symmetry.space_group_name_H-M   'P 1'
#
loop_
_entity.id
_entity.type
_entity.pdbx_description
1 polymer ?
#
loop_
_entity_poly.entity_id
_entity_poly.type
_entity_poly.pdbx_seq_one_letter_code
_entity_poly.pdbx_strand_id
1 'polypeptide(L)'
;NKVRNNHMDADDFEDLHLRYDPNFSPSSDEKYITLTSHNNQANKINEVKLYNLNSSSFKYVAKIEEDFPENMYPVESELELKEGAQVMFLKNDLVQKRYFNGKIGVVKELQKEKIIVDCDGTEIEVGLETWENSRYTLNRADGKLEQETLGTFTQYPLRLAWAITIHKSQGLTFEKVMI
;
A
#
# COMPACT_ATOMS: atom_id res chain seq x y z
N ASN A 1 23.85 3.94 7.11
CA ASN A 1 23.46 5.13 7.92
C ASN A 1 24.18 6.45 7.58
N LYS A 2 25.18 6.46 6.64
CA LYS A 2 25.91 7.67 6.25
C LYS A 2 24.97 8.74 5.66
N VAL A 3 24.05 8.36 4.74
CA VAL A 3 23.04 9.26 4.15
C VAL A 3 22.19 9.91 5.25
N ARG A 4 21.67 9.12 6.18
CA ARG A 4 20.81 9.59 7.27
C ARG A 4 21.49 10.61 8.16
N ASN A 5 22.79 10.44 8.39
CA ASN A 5 23.60 11.29 9.27
C ASN A 5 24.30 12.44 8.52
N ASN A 6 24.04 12.59 7.21
CA ASN A 6 24.72 13.54 6.34
C ASN A 6 26.25 13.40 6.36
N HIS A 7 26.75 12.17 6.39
CA HIS A 7 28.18 11.82 6.43
C HIS A 7 28.60 11.05 5.17
N MET A 8 28.00 11.35 4.03
CA MET A 8 28.38 10.76 2.75
C MET A 8 29.73 11.32 2.32
N ASP A 9 30.61 10.42 1.85
CA ASP A 9 31.90 10.73 1.25
C ASP A 9 31.86 10.59 -0.28
N ALA A 10 32.99 10.78 -0.95
CA ALA A 10 33.09 10.71 -2.42
C ALA A 10 32.75 9.32 -2.94
N ASP A 11 33.17 8.27 -2.25
CA ASP A 11 32.96 6.87 -2.65
C ASP A 11 31.47 6.52 -2.57
N ASP A 12 30.75 7.02 -1.54
CA ASP A 12 29.30 6.85 -1.42
C ASP A 12 28.54 7.53 -2.59
N PHE A 13 29.02 8.68 -3.05
CA PHE A 13 28.44 9.36 -4.23
C PHE A 13 28.74 8.62 -5.52
N GLU A 14 29.93 8.04 -5.70
CA GLU A 14 30.27 7.20 -6.85
C GLU A 14 29.37 5.96 -6.91
N ASP A 15 29.16 5.28 -5.77
CA ASP A 15 28.26 4.13 -5.67
C ASP A 15 26.81 4.46 -6.06
N LEU A 16 26.32 5.65 -5.72
CA LEU A 16 25.00 6.13 -6.15
C LEU A 16 24.98 6.44 -7.65
N HIS A 17 26.04 7.06 -8.19
CA HIS A 17 26.13 7.37 -9.63
C HIS A 17 26.15 6.12 -10.50
N LEU A 18 26.74 5.02 -10.06
CA LEU A 18 26.73 3.73 -10.76
C LEU A 18 25.32 3.17 -10.96
N ARG A 19 24.36 3.61 -10.15
CA ARG A 19 22.95 3.20 -10.23
C ARG A 19 22.07 4.23 -10.97
N TYR A 20 22.66 5.34 -11.41
CA TYR A 20 21.93 6.37 -12.14
C TYR A 20 21.84 6.01 -13.61
N ASP A 21 20.65 5.68 -14.06
CA ASP A 21 20.32 5.48 -15.47
C ASP A 21 19.05 6.29 -15.82
N PRO A 22 19.19 7.45 -16.47
CA PRO A 22 18.06 8.30 -16.82
C PRO A 22 17.12 7.67 -17.87
N ASN A 23 17.57 6.64 -18.57
CA ASN A 23 16.78 5.93 -19.57
C ASN A 23 16.22 4.60 -19.05
N PHE A 24 16.41 4.32 -17.77
CA PHE A 24 15.94 3.09 -17.18
C PHE A 24 14.40 3.00 -17.24
N SER A 25 13.92 1.95 -17.90
CA SER A 25 12.49 1.67 -18.02
C SER A 25 12.26 0.18 -17.74
N PRO A 26 11.88 -0.16 -16.51
CA PRO A 26 11.65 -1.56 -16.15
C PRO A 26 10.47 -2.15 -16.92
N SER A 27 10.55 -3.43 -17.23
CA SER A 27 9.41 -4.19 -17.74
C SER A 27 8.32 -4.29 -16.67
N SER A 28 7.07 -4.51 -17.09
CA SER A 28 5.93 -4.65 -16.18
C SER A 28 6.09 -5.82 -15.21
N ASP A 29 6.85 -6.86 -15.59
CA ASP A 29 7.01 -8.09 -14.82
C ASP A 29 8.04 -7.95 -13.69
N GLU A 30 8.85 -6.90 -13.71
CA GLU A 30 9.96 -6.73 -12.77
C GLU A 30 9.54 -6.17 -11.40
N LYS A 31 8.28 -5.81 -11.21
CA LYS A 31 7.69 -5.33 -9.95
C LYS A 31 8.45 -4.15 -9.30
N TYR A 32 9.02 -3.25 -10.11
CA TYR A 32 9.61 -2.02 -9.60
C TYR A 32 8.56 -1.11 -8.98
N ILE A 33 8.94 -0.44 -7.90
CA ILE A 33 8.15 0.61 -7.26
C ILE A 33 8.83 1.95 -7.51
N THR A 34 8.09 2.91 -8.04
CA THR A 34 8.57 4.28 -8.20
C THR A 34 8.31 5.06 -6.90
N LEU A 35 9.36 5.58 -6.28
CA LEU A 35 9.22 6.49 -5.15
C LEU A 35 9.10 7.93 -5.64
N THR A 36 8.06 8.62 -5.17
CA THR A 36 7.80 10.02 -5.53
C THR A 36 7.76 10.91 -4.30
N SER A 37 8.02 12.19 -4.48
CA SER A 37 7.91 13.17 -3.39
C SER A 37 6.45 13.58 -3.10
N HIS A 38 5.54 13.46 -4.09
CA HIS A 38 4.16 13.99 -4.00
C HIS A 38 3.11 12.93 -4.36
N ASN A 39 2.00 12.93 -3.61
CA ASN A 39 0.88 12.02 -3.84
C ASN A 39 0.30 12.13 -5.27
N ASN A 40 0.17 13.34 -5.81
CA ASN A 40 -0.39 13.54 -7.15
C ASN A 40 0.45 12.84 -8.23
N GLN A 41 1.76 12.83 -8.08
CA GLN A 41 2.66 12.16 -9.01
C GLN A 41 2.53 10.64 -8.92
N ALA A 42 2.49 10.10 -7.70
CA ALA A 42 2.28 8.67 -7.48
C ALA A 42 0.91 8.21 -8.03
N ASN A 43 -0.15 8.97 -7.75
CA ASN A 43 -1.49 8.66 -8.22
C ASN A 43 -1.55 8.66 -9.75
N LYS A 44 -0.99 9.68 -10.40
CA LYS A 44 -0.94 9.77 -11.87
C LYS A 44 -0.22 8.57 -12.51
N ILE A 45 0.90 8.13 -11.93
CA ILE A 45 1.61 6.94 -12.42
C ILE A 45 0.73 5.69 -12.27
N ASN A 46 0.11 5.51 -11.12
CA ASN A 46 -0.77 4.37 -10.83
C ASN A 46 -1.99 4.36 -11.77
N GLU A 47 -2.65 5.50 -11.97
CA GLU A 47 -3.79 5.65 -12.88
C GLU A 47 -3.42 5.31 -14.32
N VAL A 48 -2.31 5.83 -14.84
CA VAL A 48 -1.84 5.53 -16.20
C VAL A 48 -1.51 4.06 -16.36
N LYS A 49 -0.82 3.45 -15.38
CA LYS A 49 -0.49 2.02 -15.41
C LYS A 49 -1.75 1.16 -15.34
N LEU A 50 -2.72 1.50 -14.49
CA LEU A 50 -3.99 0.80 -14.39
C LEU A 50 -4.80 0.93 -15.69
N TYR A 51 -4.86 2.14 -16.26
CA TYR A 51 -5.56 2.40 -17.52
C TYR A 51 -5.05 1.53 -18.66
N ASN A 52 -3.73 1.36 -18.75
CA ASN A 52 -3.07 0.59 -19.83
C ASN A 52 -3.23 -0.93 -19.71
N LEU A 53 -3.79 -1.44 -18.61
CA LEU A 53 -4.16 -2.85 -18.53
C LEU A 53 -5.44 -3.11 -19.34
N ASN A 54 -5.41 -4.16 -20.16
CA ASN A 54 -6.50 -4.50 -21.08
C ASN A 54 -7.67 -5.27 -20.42
N SER A 55 -7.55 -5.64 -19.14
CA SER A 55 -8.58 -6.36 -18.40
C SER A 55 -9.69 -5.42 -17.91
N SER A 56 -10.84 -6.01 -17.59
CA SER A 56 -11.99 -5.28 -17.05
C SER A 56 -11.69 -4.70 -15.67
N SER A 57 -12.22 -3.50 -15.42
CA SER A 57 -12.08 -2.83 -14.11
C SER A 57 -13.15 -3.31 -13.13
N PHE A 58 -12.75 -3.52 -11.88
CA PHE A 58 -13.62 -3.77 -10.75
C PHE A 58 -13.45 -2.67 -9.72
N LYS A 59 -14.57 -2.18 -9.17
CA LYS A 59 -14.61 -1.19 -8.10
C LYS A 59 -15.14 -1.81 -6.82
N TYR A 60 -14.39 -1.64 -5.75
CA TYR A 60 -14.74 -2.07 -4.41
C TYR A 60 -14.92 -0.83 -3.54
N VAL A 61 -16.14 -0.64 -3.02
CA VAL A 61 -16.49 0.51 -2.19
C VAL A 61 -16.39 0.11 -0.72
N ALA A 62 -15.69 0.92 0.05
CA ALA A 62 -15.57 0.70 1.49
C ALA A 62 -16.92 0.81 2.19
N LYS A 63 -17.15 -0.03 3.19
CA LYS A 63 -18.26 0.13 4.12
C LYS A 63 -17.77 1.00 5.27
N ILE A 64 -18.39 2.17 5.44
CA ILE A 64 -18.06 3.13 6.49
C ILE A 64 -19.28 3.23 7.41
N GLU A 65 -19.08 3.03 8.69
CA GLU A 65 -20.14 3.07 9.69
C GLU A 65 -19.77 4.05 10.81
N GLU A 66 -20.77 4.82 11.21
CA GLU A 66 -20.68 5.82 12.28
C GLU A 66 -19.60 6.89 12.03
N ASP A 67 -18.86 7.33 13.06
CA ASP A 67 -17.91 8.43 12.96
C ASP A 67 -16.51 7.92 12.55
N PHE A 68 -16.27 7.83 11.24
CA PHE A 68 -14.94 7.55 10.68
C PHE A 68 -14.57 8.65 9.65
N PRO A 69 -13.84 9.70 10.06
CA PRO A 69 -13.50 10.84 9.21
C PRO A 69 -12.64 10.48 8.01
N GLU A 70 -12.84 11.12 6.86
CA GLU A 70 -12.11 10.85 5.60
C GLU A 70 -10.58 10.97 5.73
N ASN A 71 -10.10 11.92 6.54
CA ASN A 71 -8.66 12.11 6.76
C ASN A 71 -8.00 10.96 7.54
N MET A 72 -8.81 10.04 8.10
CA MET A 72 -8.35 8.84 8.79
C MET A 72 -8.44 7.57 7.91
N TYR A 73 -8.93 7.65 6.67
CA TYR A 73 -9.06 6.49 5.80
C TYR A 73 -7.70 5.80 5.61
N PRO A 74 -7.58 4.52 5.98
CA PRO A 74 -6.32 3.78 5.85
C PRO A 74 -6.01 3.43 4.41
N VAL A 75 -7.06 3.29 3.59
CA VAL A 75 -7.02 2.97 2.16
C VAL A 75 -8.04 3.82 1.41
N GLU A 76 -8.06 3.73 0.09
CA GLU A 76 -9.05 4.42 -0.74
C GLU A 76 -10.46 3.88 -0.47
N SER A 77 -11.43 4.78 -0.30
CA SER A 77 -12.84 4.40 -0.10
C SER A 77 -13.44 3.76 -1.35
N GLU A 78 -12.96 4.13 -2.54
CA GLU A 78 -13.21 3.42 -3.79
C GLU A 78 -11.90 2.82 -4.30
N LEU A 79 -11.74 1.52 -4.17
CA LEU A 79 -10.59 0.79 -4.69
C LEU A 79 -10.92 0.26 -6.08
N GLU A 80 -10.28 0.83 -7.11
CA GLU A 80 -10.40 0.35 -8.49
C GLU A 80 -9.19 -0.51 -8.85
N LEU A 81 -9.46 -1.74 -9.29
CA LEU A 81 -8.45 -2.72 -9.67
C LEU A 81 -8.78 -3.37 -11.01
N LYS A 82 -7.73 -3.87 -11.67
CA LYS A 82 -7.80 -4.74 -12.85
C LYS A 82 -6.91 -5.95 -12.64
N GLU A 83 -7.20 -7.05 -13.29
CA GLU A 83 -6.26 -8.19 -13.35
C GLU A 83 -4.96 -7.74 -14.00
N GLY A 84 -3.83 -8.13 -13.41
CA GLY A 84 -2.50 -7.65 -13.76
C GLY A 84 -2.05 -6.40 -12.99
N ALA A 85 -2.91 -5.80 -12.15
CA ALA A 85 -2.53 -4.63 -11.36
C ALA A 85 -1.51 -4.99 -10.29
N GLN A 86 -0.44 -4.19 -10.21
CA GLN A 86 0.52 -4.27 -9.11
C GLN A 86 -0.06 -3.60 -7.86
N VAL A 87 -0.14 -4.37 -6.79
CA VAL A 87 -0.73 -3.91 -5.53
C VAL A 87 0.21 -4.14 -4.35
N MET A 88 -0.01 -3.39 -3.28
CA MET A 88 0.67 -3.53 -2.00
C MET A 88 -0.33 -3.78 -0.90
N PHE A 89 -0.03 -4.73 -0.02
CA PHE A 89 -0.78 -4.96 1.21
C PHE A 89 -0.51 -3.86 2.23
N LEU A 90 -1.56 -3.41 2.92
CA LEU A 90 -1.49 -2.32 3.91
C LEU A 90 -1.75 -2.77 5.35
N LYS A 91 -1.78 -4.07 5.56
CA LYS A 91 -1.97 -4.69 6.88
C LYS A 91 -1.16 -5.99 6.96
N ASN A 92 -0.89 -6.44 8.17
CA ASN A 92 -0.28 -7.76 8.40
C ASN A 92 -1.38 -8.81 8.55
N ASP A 93 -1.25 -9.95 7.89
CA ASP A 93 -2.06 -11.13 8.19
C ASP A 93 -1.53 -11.77 9.48
N LEU A 94 -2.16 -11.45 10.60
CA LEU A 94 -1.73 -11.91 11.92
C LEU A 94 -2.10 -13.38 12.17
N VAL A 95 -3.06 -13.93 11.43
CA VAL A 95 -3.58 -15.28 11.63
C VAL A 95 -2.79 -16.29 10.82
N GLN A 96 -2.76 -16.15 9.51
CA GLN A 96 -2.12 -17.12 8.61
C GLN A 96 -0.72 -16.68 8.16
N LYS A 97 -0.32 -15.44 8.43
CA LYS A 97 1.00 -14.86 8.10
C LYS A 97 1.38 -14.97 6.62
N ARG A 98 0.39 -14.92 5.72
CA ARG A 98 0.59 -15.02 4.27
C ARG A 98 1.19 -13.75 3.67
N TYR A 99 0.88 -12.60 4.28
CA TYR A 99 1.36 -11.29 3.85
C TYR A 99 1.62 -10.35 5.04
N PHE A 100 2.38 -9.31 4.76
CA PHE A 100 2.71 -8.25 5.71
C PHE A 100 2.52 -6.89 5.04
N ASN A 101 2.43 -5.83 5.84
CA ASN A 101 2.33 -4.47 5.35
C ASN A 101 3.56 -4.09 4.50
N GLY A 102 3.33 -3.72 3.25
CA GLY A 102 4.37 -3.43 2.27
C GLY A 102 4.67 -4.59 1.31
N LYS A 103 4.12 -5.80 1.52
CA LYS A 103 4.28 -6.89 0.55
C LYS A 103 3.62 -6.54 -0.77
N ILE A 104 4.37 -6.73 -1.85
CA ILE A 104 3.91 -6.49 -3.23
C ILE A 104 3.39 -7.78 -3.83
N GLY A 105 2.34 -7.65 -4.63
CA GLY A 105 1.80 -8.72 -5.44
C GLY A 105 1.16 -8.19 -6.72
N VAL A 106 0.73 -9.11 -7.56
CA VAL A 106 0.00 -8.81 -8.80
C VAL A 106 -1.39 -9.44 -8.70
N VAL A 107 -2.41 -8.66 -9.00
CA VAL A 107 -3.79 -9.14 -9.01
C VAL A 107 -3.95 -10.19 -10.10
N LYS A 108 -4.36 -11.39 -9.71
CA LYS A 108 -4.55 -12.54 -10.60
C LYS A 108 -5.99 -12.72 -11.00
N GLU A 109 -6.91 -12.54 -10.06
CA GLU A 109 -8.34 -12.73 -10.27
C GLU A 109 -9.14 -11.71 -9.46
N LEU A 110 -10.17 -11.16 -10.09
CA LEU A 110 -11.12 -10.23 -9.48
C LEU A 110 -12.54 -10.75 -9.63
N GLN A 111 -13.24 -10.85 -8.52
CA GLN A 111 -14.68 -11.13 -8.47
C GLN A 111 -15.34 -10.10 -7.54
N LYS A 112 -16.68 -10.09 -7.51
CA LYS A 112 -17.44 -9.14 -6.70
C LYS A 112 -17.03 -9.12 -5.21
N GLU A 113 -16.71 -10.30 -4.65
CA GLU A 113 -16.42 -10.48 -3.22
C GLU A 113 -15.11 -11.23 -2.98
N LYS A 114 -14.26 -11.35 -4.02
CA LYS A 114 -13.03 -12.11 -3.95
C LYS A 114 -11.93 -11.43 -4.77
N ILE A 115 -10.77 -11.28 -4.16
CA ILE A 115 -9.56 -10.82 -4.83
C ILE A 115 -8.48 -11.88 -4.59
N ILE A 116 -7.84 -12.36 -5.66
CA ILE A 116 -6.64 -13.20 -5.58
C ILE A 116 -5.45 -12.39 -6.04
N VAL A 117 -4.43 -12.34 -5.20
CA VAL A 117 -3.15 -11.68 -5.47
C VAL A 117 -2.06 -12.73 -5.51
N ASP A 118 -1.28 -12.75 -6.60
CA ASP A 118 -0.07 -13.54 -6.69
C ASP A 118 1.12 -12.79 -6.07
N CYS A 119 1.74 -13.42 -5.07
CA CYS A 119 2.94 -12.94 -4.42
C CYS A 119 4.05 -13.95 -4.64
N ASP A 120 4.85 -13.75 -5.70
CA ASP A 120 6.01 -14.58 -6.02
C ASP A 120 5.68 -16.06 -6.19
N GLY A 121 4.58 -16.34 -6.92
CA GLY A 121 4.07 -17.70 -7.19
C GLY A 121 3.17 -18.26 -6.09
N THR A 122 2.91 -17.49 -5.03
CA THR A 122 1.95 -17.86 -3.98
C THR A 122 0.67 -17.05 -4.16
N GLU A 123 -0.43 -17.73 -4.43
CA GLU A 123 -1.75 -17.13 -4.54
C GLU A 123 -2.35 -16.88 -3.16
N ILE A 124 -2.75 -15.66 -2.92
CA ILE A 124 -3.35 -15.21 -1.66
C ILE A 124 -4.76 -14.71 -1.94
N GLU A 125 -5.75 -15.37 -1.37
CA GLU A 125 -7.11 -14.84 -1.31
C GLU A 125 -7.16 -13.75 -0.24
N VAL A 126 -7.47 -12.52 -0.69
CA VAL A 126 -7.48 -11.34 0.16
C VAL A 126 -8.87 -11.14 0.73
N GLY A 127 -8.99 -11.11 2.05
CA GLY A 127 -10.23 -10.79 2.76
C GLY A 127 -10.41 -9.30 3.00
N LEU A 128 -11.63 -8.91 3.32
CA LEU A 128 -11.93 -7.58 3.85
C LEU A 128 -11.30 -7.43 5.23
N GLU A 129 -10.82 -6.23 5.51
CA GLU A 129 -10.28 -5.83 6.80
C GLU A 129 -11.07 -4.65 7.36
N THR A 130 -11.25 -4.64 8.67
CA THR A 130 -11.92 -3.56 9.38
C THR A 130 -10.91 -2.78 10.22
N TRP A 131 -10.98 -1.46 10.10
CA TRP A 131 -10.26 -0.51 10.96
C TRP A 131 -11.26 0.21 11.83
N GLU A 132 -10.88 0.49 13.07
CA GLU A 132 -11.70 1.17 14.05
C GLU A 132 -11.17 2.56 14.36
N ASN A 133 -12.05 3.55 14.35
CA ASN A 133 -11.80 4.83 14.99
C ASN A 133 -12.20 4.70 16.45
N SER A 134 -11.24 4.74 17.36
CA SER A 134 -11.50 4.53 18.80
C SER A 134 -10.90 5.65 19.62
N ARG A 135 -11.59 6.00 20.71
CA ARG A 135 -11.05 6.87 21.75
C ARG A 135 -10.96 6.15 23.09
N TYR A 136 -10.02 6.58 23.90
CA TYR A 136 -9.90 6.09 25.27
C TYR A 136 -10.55 7.08 26.22
N THR A 137 -11.46 6.59 27.05
CA THR A 137 -12.13 7.36 28.11
C THR A 137 -11.78 6.77 29.47
N LEU A 138 -11.62 7.65 30.45
CA LEU A 138 -11.39 7.22 31.83
C LEU A 138 -12.74 6.97 32.51
N ASN A 139 -13.02 5.72 32.89
CA ASN A 139 -14.16 5.41 33.71
C ASN A 139 -13.94 6.00 35.13
N ARG A 140 -14.75 6.99 35.49
CA ARG A 140 -14.60 7.72 36.78
C ARG A 140 -14.96 6.89 37.98
N ALA A 141 -15.66 5.75 37.81
CA ALA A 141 -16.11 4.92 38.90
C ALA A 141 -15.01 3.96 39.40
N ASP A 142 -14.18 3.44 38.51
CA ASP A 142 -13.14 2.45 38.82
C ASP A 142 -11.73 2.84 38.40
N GLY A 143 -11.57 4.02 37.76
CA GLY A 143 -10.29 4.56 37.29
C GLY A 143 -9.66 3.80 36.11
N LYS A 144 -10.40 2.94 35.41
CA LYS A 144 -9.90 2.20 34.26
C LYS A 144 -10.10 2.95 32.98
N LEU A 145 -9.16 2.73 32.03
CA LEU A 145 -9.28 3.18 30.66
C LEU A 145 -10.23 2.23 29.92
N GLU A 146 -11.30 2.78 29.37
CA GLU A 146 -12.22 2.09 28.47
C GLU A 146 -11.99 2.57 27.05
N GLN A 147 -11.98 1.64 26.10
CA GLN A 147 -11.94 1.93 24.67
C GLN A 147 -13.36 1.97 24.14
N GLU A 148 -13.73 3.08 23.52
CA GLU A 148 -14.99 3.28 22.83
C GLU A 148 -14.75 3.38 21.34
N THR A 149 -15.35 2.49 20.55
CA THR A 149 -15.31 2.56 19.08
C THR A 149 -16.31 3.61 18.61
N LEU A 150 -15.82 4.63 17.89
CA LEU A 150 -16.62 5.74 17.37
C LEU A 150 -17.13 5.45 15.95
N GLY A 151 -16.41 4.62 15.19
CA GLY A 151 -16.79 4.24 13.85
C GLY A 151 -15.86 3.19 13.26
N THR A 152 -16.26 2.61 12.14
CA THR A 152 -15.50 1.58 11.45
C THR A 152 -15.37 1.87 9.96
N PHE A 153 -14.26 1.40 9.39
CA PHE A 153 -13.98 1.43 7.96
C PHE A 153 -13.59 0.03 7.50
N THR A 154 -14.37 -0.57 6.61
CA THR A 154 -14.12 -1.93 6.11
C THR A 154 -13.85 -1.89 4.62
N GLN A 155 -12.68 -2.41 4.20
CA GLN A 155 -12.24 -2.47 2.81
C GLN A 155 -11.17 -3.56 2.64
N TYR A 156 -10.82 -3.92 1.41
CA TYR A 156 -9.65 -4.73 1.13
C TYR A 156 -8.38 -3.96 1.50
N PRO A 157 -7.42 -4.60 2.20
CA PRO A 157 -6.18 -3.94 2.65
C PRO A 157 -5.15 -3.81 1.53
N LEU A 158 -5.57 -3.28 0.39
CA LEU A 158 -4.78 -3.16 -0.83
C LEU A 158 -4.74 -1.72 -1.34
N ARG A 159 -3.65 -1.38 -2.01
CA ARG A 159 -3.56 -0.19 -2.87
C ARG A 159 -2.73 -0.48 -4.11
N LEU A 160 -2.93 0.33 -5.17
CA LEU A 160 -2.04 0.31 -6.33
C LEU A 160 -0.61 0.69 -5.91
N ALA A 161 0.38 0.00 -6.44
CA ALA A 161 1.76 0.10 -5.99
C ALA A 161 2.81 0.11 -7.11
N TRP A 162 2.52 0.65 -8.28
CA TRP A 162 3.56 1.01 -9.23
C TRP A 162 4.33 2.26 -8.78
N ALA A 163 3.64 3.15 -8.07
CA ALA A 163 4.27 4.31 -7.43
C ALA A 163 3.66 4.59 -6.06
N ILE A 164 4.51 4.99 -5.12
CA ILE A 164 4.12 5.45 -3.78
C ILE A 164 4.97 6.66 -3.38
N THR A 165 4.52 7.42 -2.40
CA THR A 165 5.34 8.51 -1.88
C THR A 165 6.40 8.00 -0.91
N ILE A 166 7.53 8.72 -0.83
CA ILE A 166 8.61 8.46 0.12
C ILE A 166 8.08 8.39 1.56
N HIS A 167 7.13 9.24 1.95
CA HIS A 167 6.53 9.21 3.28
C HIS A 167 5.78 7.89 3.55
N LYS A 168 5.01 7.40 2.58
CA LYS A 168 4.28 6.13 2.70
C LYS A 168 5.19 4.90 2.63
N SER A 169 6.42 5.06 2.12
CA SER A 169 7.42 3.99 2.06
C SER A 169 8.26 3.84 3.33
N GLN A 170 8.14 4.78 4.27
CA GLN A 170 8.91 4.73 5.51
C GLN A 170 8.57 3.47 6.33
N GLY A 171 9.62 2.76 6.75
CA GLY A 171 9.47 1.50 7.48
C GLY A 171 9.14 0.27 6.63
N LEU A 172 8.98 0.43 5.31
CA LEU A 172 8.79 -0.67 4.38
C LEU A 172 10.12 -1.07 3.74
N THR A 173 10.20 -2.32 3.29
CA THR A 173 11.35 -2.85 2.56
C THR A 173 10.90 -3.29 1.17
N PHE A 174 11.62 -2.87 0.15
CA PHE A 174 11.35 -3.23 -1.24
C PHE A 174 12.58 -3.86 -1.86
N GLU A 175 12.37 -4.85 -2.72
CA GLU A 175 13.45 -5.51 -3.45
C GLU A 175 13.96 -4.64 -4.59
N LYS A 176 13.05 -3.95 -5.29
CA LYS A 176 13.34 -3.14 -6.47
C LYS A 176 12.65 -1.79 -6.39
N VAL A 177 13.44 -0.73 -6.42
CA VAL A 177 12.97 0.65 -6.28
C VAL A 177 13.59 1.52 -7.37
N MET A 178 12.79 2.45 -7.88
CA MET A 178 13.19 3.53 -8.77
C MET A 178 12.87 4.86 -8.07
N ILE A 179 13.78 5.83 -8.14
CA ILE A 179 13.64 7.16 -7.49
C ILE A 179 13.76 8.25 -8.55
#